data_9dda041443b81bcf86a2f9c49eb0f0b3
#
_entry.id   9dda041443b81bcf86a2f9c49eb0f0b3
#
_cell.length_a   1.000
_cell.length_b   1.000
_cell.length_c   1.000
_cell.angle_alpha   90.00
_cell.angle_beta   90.00
_cell.angle_gamma   90.00
#
_symmetry.space_group_name_H-M   'P 1'
#
loop_
_entity.id
_entity.type
_entity.pdbx_description
1 polymer ?
#
loop_
_entity_poly.entity_id
_entity_poly.type
_entity_poly.pdbx_seq_one_letter_code
_entity_poly.pdbx_strand_id
1 'polypeptide(L)'
;SELNIKGDKGAVTVVNSNISSLNFLSTVEGTNAVTIDSENLATINYKAGTEAAEIKGNLTATKATNLTVNTDALANITSTGATLTANSATSMSLNINAEKTAQSLKLSATKLKDLAVVNKSVDGFTIKGDANSLDALSNLNVTTDGKFSFDTITGLVGVSTVTLSGANDKSAVTLGNLGSDKVTQGIALNASGLKAGLEVGNTVTKGSININLNAMSGDAKLGAANSETDNLSISVNGVEGKFETGALKAAASTTVSLTNVKGA
;
A
#
# COMPACT_ATOMS: atom_id res chain seq x y z
N SER A 1 16.17 -3.82 22.22
CA SER A 1 17.36 -2.95 21.99
C SER A 1 17.18 -2.13 20.71
N GLU A 2 17.80 -0.98 20.65
CA GLU A 2 17.76 -0.04 19.55
C GLU A 2 19.11 -0.02 18.82
N LEU A 3 19.08 0.04 17.50
CA LEU A 3 20.25 0.22 16.65
C LEU A 3 20.09 1.50 15.81
N ASN A 4 21.09 2.36 15.85
CA ASN A 4 21.16 3.56 15.04
C ASN A 4 22.17 3.35 13.92
N ILE A 5 21.73 3.39 12.67
CA ILE A 5 22.61 3.34 11.50
C ILE A 5 22.72 4.74 10.92
N LYS A 6 23.91 5.29 11.03
CA LYS A 6 24.30 6.56 10.40
C LYS A 6 25.52 6.26 9.56
N GLY A 7 25.44 6.37 8.28
CA GLY A 7 26.59 6.01 7.49
C GLY A 7 26.52 6.47 6.05
N ASP A 8 27.67 6.81 5.54
CA ASP A 8 27.80 7.37 4.21
C ASP A 8 28.03 6.29 3.15
N LYS A 9 28.79 5.25 3.45
CA LYS A 9 29.11 4.18 2.49
C LYS A 9 29.49 2.90 3.24
N GLY A 10 28.92 1.79 2.85
CA GLY A 10 29.30 0.48 3.37
C GLY A 10 28.09 -0.44 3.66
N ALA A 11 28.35 -1.72 3.73
CA ALA A 11 27.38 -2.70 4.16
C ALA A 11 27.44 -2.92 5.67
N VAL A 12 26.29 -2.98 6.33
CA VAL A 12 26.17 -3.33 7.74
C VAL A 12 25.35 -4.61 7.83
N THR A 13 25.95 -5.64 8.43
CA THR A 13 25.26 -6.90 8.69
C THR A 13 25.23 -7.16 10.18
N VAL A 14 24.04 -7.33 10.74
CA VAL A 14 23.84 -7.67 12.15
C VAL A 14 23.18 -9.04 12.23
N VAL A 15 23.85 -9.98 12.84
CA VAL A 15 23.44 -11.39 12.87
C VAL A 15 23.08 -11.80 14.30
N ASN A 16 22.02 -12.61 14.44
CA ASN A 16 21.55 -13.19 15.72
C ASN A 16 21.37 -12.13 16.81
N SER A 17 20.73 -11.04 16.47
CA SER A 17 20.57 -9.90 17.36
C SER A 17 19.21 -9.86 18.06
N ASN A 18 19.18 -9.19 19.22
CA ASN A 18 17.96 -8.85 19.93
C ASN A 18 17.50 -7.41 19.63
N ILE A 19 17.74 -6.94 18.40
CA ILE A 19 17.34 -5.60 18.00
C ILE A 19 15.82 -5.59 17.77
N SER A 20 15.13 -4.69 18.45
CA SER A 20 13.69 -4.49 18.31
C SER A 20 13.36 -3.22 17.52
N SER A 21 14.25 -2.25 17.49
CA SER A 21 14.07 -0.99 16.76
C SER A 21 15.34 -0.62 15.99
N LEU A 22 15.15 -0.29 14.73
CA LEU A 22 16.20 0.25 13.87
C LEU A 22 15.86 1.69 13.50
N ASN A 23 16.77 2.61 13.78
CA ASN A 23 16.73 3.96 13.23
C ASN A 23 17.72 4.05 12.07
N PHE A 24 17.19 4.26 10.89
CA PHE A 24 17.96 4.45 9.69
C PHE A 24 18.13 5.96 9.45
N LEU A 25 19.33 6.42 9.75
CA LEU A 25 19.71 7.83 9.60
C LEU A 25 20.52 7.92 8.31
N SER A 26 19.98 8.44 7.24
CA SER A 26 20.73 8.66 6.02
C SER A 26 21.23 10.09 5.97
N THR A 27 22.50 10.26 5.66
CA THR A 27 23.03 11.51 5.13
C THR A 27 22.93 11.49 3.61
N VAL A 28 22.83 12.63 3.02
CA VAL A 28 22.43 12.94 1.63
C VAL A 28 23.09 12.10 0.51
N GLU A 29 24.15 11.34 0.79
CA GLU A 29 24.95 10.68 -0.27
C GLU A 29 25.18 9.17 -0.08
N GLY A 30 24.65 8.56 0.95
CA GLY A 30 24.99 7.17 1.28
C GLY A 30 24.04 6.13 0.67
N THR A 31 24.57 5.22 -0.13
CA THR A 31 23.88 3.98 -0.49
C THR A 31 24.38 2.87 0.44
N ASN A 32 23.74 2.70 1.57
CA ASN A 32 24.12 1.65 2.52
C ASN A 32 23.21 0.44 2.36
N ALA A 33 23.81 -0.75 2.23
CA ALA A 33 23.07 -2.00 2.38
C ALA A 33 23.11 -2.40 3.86
N VAL A 34 21.93 -2.48 4.49
CA VAL A 34 21.79 -2.90 5.89
C VAL A 34 21.02 -4.21 5.94
N THR A 35 21.60 -5.21 6.57
CA THR A 35 20.94 -6.51 6.79
C THR A 35 20.80 -6.75 8.27
N ILE A 36 19.58 -6.97 8.74
CA ILE A 36 19.27 -7.26 10.14
C ILE A 36 18.66 -8.65 10.26
N ASP A 37 19.38 -9.53 10.90
CA ASP A 37 18.90 -10.85 11.28
C ASP A 37 18.42 -10.82 12.74
N SER A 38 17.20 -10.39 12.94
CA SER A 38 16.54 -10.33 14.26
C SER A 38 15.07 -10.71 14.15
N GLU A 39 14.67 -11.71 14.92
CA GLU A 39 13.25 -12.10 15.06
C GLU A 39 12.45 -11.05 15.86
N ASN A 40 13.14 -10.27 16.68
CA ASN A 40 12.53 -9.24 17.52
C ASN A 40 12.40 -7.89 16.84
N LEU A 41 12.87 -7.73 15.58
CA LEU A 41 12.75 -6.45 14.89
C LEU A 41 11.28 -6.15 14.60
N ALA A 42 10.78 -5.11 15.25
CA ALA A 42 9.39 -4.68 15.15
C ALA A 42 9.23 -3.29 14.53
N THR A 43 10.25 -2.44 14.64
CA THR A 43 10.15 -1.06 14.19
C THR A 43 11.35 -0.66 13.36
N ILE A 44 11.08 -0.01 12.23
CA ILE A 44 12.06 0.65 11.37
C ILE A 44 11.68 2.11 11.25
N ASN A 45 12.57 3.00 11.63
CA ASN A 45 12.36 4.44 11.53
C ASN A 45 13.32 5.04 10.52
N TYR A 46 12.78 5.62 9.45
CA TYR A 46 13.53 6.46 8.54
C TYR A 46 13.51 7.90 9.07
N LYS A 47 14.66 8.37 9.52
CA LYS A 47 14.83 9.70 10.16
C LYS A 47 15.77 10.57 9.34
N ALA A 48 15.34 11.78 9.07
CA ALA A 48 16.16 12.78 8.37
C ALA A 48 16.95 13.68 9.32
N GLY A 49 16.64 13.69 10.61
CA GLY A 49 17.24 14.59 11.59
C GLY A 49 16.59 15.97 11.60
N THR A 50 17.39 17.04 11.64
CA THR A 50 16.90 18.43 11.72
C THR A 50 16.71 19.10 10.36
N GLU A 51 17.21 18.51 9.30
CA GLU A 51 17.11 19.01 7.94
C GLU A 51 16.47 17.96 7.03
N ALA A 52 15.76 18.41 5.99
CA ALA A 52 15.20 17.51 5.00
C ALA A 52 16.31 16.73 4.29
N ALA A 53 16.24 15.40 4.35
CA ALA A 53 17.23 14.53 3.75
C ALA A 53 16.57 13.44 2.90
N GLU A 54 17.18 13.14 1.76
CA GLU A 54 16.79 12.00 0.93
C GLU A 54 17.38 10.72 1.53
N ILE A 55 16.53 9.76 1.84
CA ILE A 55 16.96 8.47 2.39
C ILE A 55 17.19 7.50 1.24
N LYS A 56 18.46 7.10 1.08
CA LYS A 56 18.92 6.16 0.06
C LYS A 56 19.56 4.94 0.71
N GLY A 57 18.78 4.01 1.17
CA GLY A 57 19.36 2.84 1.83
C GLY A 57 18.57 1.57 1.57
N ASN A 58 19.27 0.51 1.17
CA ASN A 58 18.67 -0.81 1.07
C ASN A 58 18.67 -1.47 2.46
N LEU A 59 17.50 -1.89 2.90
CA LEU A 59 17.33 -2.56 4.18
C LEU A 59 16.74 -3.95 3.97
N THR A 60 17.41 -4.96 4.50
CA THR A 60 16.93 -6.34 4.53
C THR A 60 16.64 -6.76 5.96
N ALA A 61 15.39 -7.04 6.27
CA ALA A 61 14.95 -7.60 7.54
C ALA A 61 14.62 -9.09 7.33
N THR A 62 15.58 -9.96 7.68
CA THR A 62 15.52 -11.37 7.25
C THR A 62 14.49 -12.20 8.00
N LYS A 63 14.30 -11.95 9.31
CA LYS A 63 13.44 -12.76 10.19
C LYS A 63 12.23 -12.04 10.76
N ALA A 64 12.14 -10.74 10.61
CA ALA A 64 11.04 -9.95 11.15
C ALA A 64 9.69 -10.40 10.57
N THR A 65 8.72 -10.69 11.41
CA THR A 65 7.38 -11.18 11.01
C THR A 65 6.32 -10.09 11.04
N ASN A 66 6.46 -9.11 11.95
CA ASN A 66 5.56 -7.98 12.09
C ASN A 66 6.40 -6.71 12.11
N LEU A 67 6.19 -5.83 11.13
CA LEU A 67 6.99 -4.63 10.97
C LEU A 67 6.13 -3.36 10.99
N THR A 68 6.57 -2.38 11.77
CA THR A 68 6.10 -1.00 11.64
C THR A 68 7.23 -0.16 11.05
N VAL A 69 6.95 0.50 9.94
CA VAL A 69 7.89 1.39 9.25
C VAL A 69 7.38 2.81 9.37
N ASN A 70 8.18 3.68 9.96
CA ASN A 70 7.84 5.08 10.14
C ASN A 70 8.82 5.96 9.36
N THR A 71 8.31 7.02 8.74
CA THR A 71 9.13 8.14 8.29
C THR A 71 8.88 9.33 9.20
N ASP A 72 9.88 10.16 9.45
CA ASP A 72 9.61 11.48 10.04
C ASP A 72 9.13 12.49 8.98
N ALA A 73 8.71 13.67 9.41
CA ALA A 73 8.15 14.68 8.52
C ALA A 73 9.18 15.25 7.51
N LEU A 74 10.46 15.11 7.78
CA LEU A 74 11.57 15.61 6.96
C LEU A 74 12.21 14.52 6.09
N ALA A 75 11.93 13.24 6.38
CA ALA A 75 12.49 12.14 5.63
C ALA A 75 11.87 12.04 4.23
N ASN A 76 12.69 12.20 3.22
CA ASN A 76 12.28 12.03 1.82
C ASN A 76 12.74 10.65 1.33
N ILE A 77 11.80 9.72 1.20
CA ILE A 77 12.06 8.39 0.65
C ILE A 77 11.75 8.41 -0.84
N THR A 78 12.75 8.14 -1.67
CA THR A 78 12.57 8.04 -3.11
C THR A 78 12.80 6.62 -3.61
N SER A 79 12.12 6.26 -4.68
CA SER A 79 12.21 4.91 -5.28
C SER A 79 13.59 4.55 -5.84
N THR A 80 14.44 5.53 -6.04
CA THR A 80 15.83 5.31 -6.47
C THR A 80 16.75 5.09 -5.28
N GLY A 81 16.27 5.32 -4.05
CA GLY A 81 17.09 5.37 -2.88
C GLY A 81 16.82 4.33 -1.81
N ALA A 82 15.59 3.91 -1.61
CA ALA A 82 15.26 3.01 -0.51
C ALA A 82 14.54 1.75 -0.97
N THR A 83 15.13 0.59 -0.66
CA THR A 83 14.50 -0.72 -0.87
C THR A 83 14.38 -1.42 0.49
N LEU A 84 13.17 -1.84 0.84
CA LEU A 84 12.91 -2.67 2.01
C LEU A 84 12.60 -4.10 1.56
N THR A 85 13.46 -5.04 1.97
CA THR A 85 13.24 -6.47 1.77
C THR A 85 12.87 -7.10 3.11
N ALA A 86 11.65 -7.62 3.22
CA ALA A 86 11.09 -8.20 4.44
C ALA A 86 10.29 -9.47 4.14
N ASN A 87 10.94 -10.45 3.50
CA ASN A 87 10.26 -11.64 2.96
C ASN A 87 9.74 -12.61 4.04
N SER A 88 10.07 -12.42 5.31
CA SER A 88 9.47 -13.14 6.43
C SER A 88 8.27 -12.43 7.04
N ALA A 89 8.06 -11.16 6.71
CA ALA A 89 6.97 -10.38 7.27
C ALA A 89 5.61 -10.90 6.77
N THR A 90 4.71 -11.09 7.72
CA THR A 90 3.31 -11.45 7.47
C THR A 90 2.37 -10.28 7.68
N SER A 91 2.79 -9.30 8.49
CA SER A 91 2.06 -8.05 8.73
C SER A 91 3.01 -6.86 8.67
N MET A 92 2.56 -5.77 8.04
CA MET A 92 3.34 -4.54 7.94
C MET A 92 2.44 -3.31 8.07
N SER A 93 2.93 -2.32 8.81
CA SER A 93 2.34 -0.99 8.90
C SER A 93 3.34 0.04 8.38
N LEU A 94 2.92 0.84 7.40
CA LEU A 94 3.71 1.93 6.83
C LEU A 94 3.11 3.27 7.24
N ASN A 95 3.81 4.02 8.08
CA ASN A 95 3.41 5.35 8.53
C ASN A 95 4.28 6.40 7.83
N ILE A 96 3.77 6.97 6.75
CA ILE A 96 4.46 7.95 5.92
C ILE A 96 4.07 9.34 6.39
N ASN A 97 4.93 9.94 7.21
CA ASN A 97 4.67 11.25 7.83
C ASN A 97 5.28 12.43 7.06
N ALA A 98 6.03 12.18 5.98
CA ALA A 98 6.56 13.26 5.14
C ALA A 98 5.43 14.05 4.48
N GLU A 99 5.41 15.37 4.65
CA GLU A 99 4.24 16.18 4.29
C GLU A 99 4.31 16.83 2.91
N LYS A 100 5.51 17.11 2.39
CA LYS A 100 5.69 18.08 1.30
C LYS A 100 6.28 17.53 0.00
N THR A 101 6.57 16.24 -0.10
CA THR A 101 7.17 15.67 -1.31
C THR A 101 6.57 14.32 -1.60
N ALA A 102 6.44 14.00 -2.89
CA ALA A 102 6.03 12.66 -3.30
C ALA A 102 7.02 11.61 -2.77
N GLN A 103 6.51 10.63 -2.07
CA GLN A 103 7.29 9.57 -1.44
C GLN A 103 7.17 8.28 -2.24
N SER A 104 8.23 7.48 -2.23
CA SER A 104 8.15 6.13 -2.79
C SER A 104 9.09 5.16 -2.09
N LEU A 105 8.63 3.94 -1.89
CA LEU A 105 9.40 2.86 -1.28
C LEU A 105 9.35 1.63 -2.19
N LYS A 106 10.52 1.08 -2.52
CA LYS A 106 10.55 -0.24 -3.14
C LYS A 106 10.40 -1.31 -2.06
N LEU A 107 9.37 -2.15 -2.16
CA LEU A 107 9.03 -3.18 -1.18
C LEU A 107 9.11 -4.57 -1.80
N SER A 108 9.80 -5.49 -1.12
CA SER A 108 9.77 -6.92 -1.37
C SER A 108 9.37 -7.64 -0.09
N ALA A 109 8.15 -8.22 -0.07
CA ALA A 109 7.58 -8.87 1.10
C ALA A 109 6.65 -10.03 0.68
N THR A 110 7.25 -11.10 0.15
CA THR A 110 6.54 -12.20 -0.53
C THR A 110 5.61 -13.03 0.36
N LYS A 111 5.71 -12.93 1.70
CA LYS A 111 4.81 -13.59 2.65
C LYS A 111 3.81 -12.64 3.31
N LEU A 112 3.81 -11.37 2.91
CA LEU A 112 2.96 -10.36 3.53
C LEU A 112 1.49 -10.63 3.26
N LYS A 113 0.71 -10.77 4.34
CA LYS A 113 -0.75 -10.97 4.30
C LYS A 113 -1.52 -9.70 4.62
N ASP A 114 -1.00 -8.91 5.54
CA ASP A 114 -1.67 -7.71 6.05
C ASP A 114 -0.79 -6.49 5.83
N LEU A 115 -1.28 -5.52 5.05
CA LEU A 115 -0.60 -4.25 4.83
C LEU A 115 -1.52 -3.10 5.22
N ALA A 116 -1.08 -2.31 6.20
CA ALA A 116 -1.69 -1.05 6.58
C ALA A 116 -0.79 0.12 6.14
N VAL A 117 -1.37 1.12 5.50
CA VAL A 117 -0.66 2.33 5.06
C VAL A 117 -1.38 3.56 5.59
N VAL A 118 -0.66 4.40 6.30
CA VAL A 118 -1.09 5.76 6.65
C VAL A 118 -0.17 6.72 5.91
N ASN A 119 -0.69 7.38 4.89
CA ASN A 119 0.06 8.33 4.08
C ASN A 119 -0.40 9.76 4.37
N LYS A 120 0.46 10.55 4.98
CA LYS A 120 0.24 11.98 5.21
C LYS A 120 0.86 12.87 4.13
N SER A 121 1.62 12.30 3.20
CA SER A 121 2.17 13.06 2.08
C SER A 121 1.06 13.53 1.15
N VAL A 122 0.85 14.83 1.09
CA VAL A 122 -0.15 15.45 0.20
C VAL A 122 0.25 15.35 -1.28
N ASP A 123 1.54 15.20 -1.57
CA ASP A 123 2.06 15.01 -2.93
C ASP A 123 2.07 13.53 -3.34
N GLY A 124 1.80 12.62 -2.40
CA GLY A 124 1.53 11.22 -2.63
C GLY A 124 2.58 10.24 -2.13
N PHE A 125 2.19 8.97 -2.07
CA PHE A 125 3.05 7.85 -1.73
C PHE A 125 2.85 6.70 -2.71
N THR A 126 3.95 6.17 -3.23
CA THR A 126 3.94 5.05 -4.18
C THR A 126 4.74 3.88 -3.62
N ILE A 127 4.12 2.71 -3.55
CA ILE A 127 4.82 1.47 -3.30
C ILE A 127 5.26 0.88 -4.63
N LYS A 128 6.56 0.67 -4.79
CA LYS A 128 7.16 0.00 -5.94
C LYS A 128 7.57 -1.42 -5.56
N GLY A 129 7.59 -2.33 -6.51
CA GLY A 129 8.01 -3.71 -6.27
C GLY A 129 8.13 -4.49 -7.55
N ASP A 130 8.65 -5.71 -7.46
CA ASP A 130 8.58 -6.65 -8.56
C ASP A 130 7.15 -7.24 -8.65
N ALA A 131 6.76 -7.76 -9.80
CA ALA A 131 5.37 -8.18 -10.08
C ALA A 131 4.75 -9.08 -8.99
N ASN A 132 5.55 -9.93 -8.34
CA ASN A 132 5.08 -10.91 -7.35
C ASN A 132 5.44 -10.52 -5.90
N SER A 133 5.84 -9.28 -5.66
CA SER A 133 6.31 -8.84 -4.32
C SER A 133 5.23 -8.92 -3.24
N LEU A 134 3.96 -8.86 -3.62
CA LEU A 134 2.80 -8.84 -2.72
C LEU A 134 1.73 -9.88 -3.08
N ASP A 135 2.10 -10.98 -3.73
CA ASP A 135 1.12 -12.02 -4.16
C ASP A 135 0.38 -12.70 -3.00
N ALA A 136 1.00 -12.74 -1.80
CA ALA A 136 0.38 -13.29 -0.60
C ALA A 136 -0.55 -12.30 0.12
N LEU A 137 -0.61 -11.04 -0.32
CA LEU A 137 -1.38 -9.99 0.36
C LEU A 137 -2.87 -10.32 0.33
N SER A 138 -3.46 -10.45 1.50
CA SER A 138 -4.89 -10.74 1.69
C SER A 138 -5.67 -9.49 2.10
N ASN A 139 -5.07 -8.65 2.93
CA ASN A 139 -5.72 -7.46 3.48
C ASN A 139 -4.89 -6.22 3.21
N LEU A 140 -5.50 -5.25 2.53
CA LEU A 140 -4.93 -3.93 2.29
C LEU A 140 -5.80 -2.87 2.96
N ASN A 141 -5.20 -2.07 3.84
CA ASN A 141 -5.85 -0.91 4.47
C ASN A 141 -5.04 0.35 4.19
N VAL A 142 -5.63 1.33 3.53
CA VAL A 142 -4.98 2.60 3.18
C VAL A 142 -5.78 3.77 3.69
N THR A 143 -5.13 4.61 4.48
CA THR A 143 -5.60 5.96 4.82
C THR A 143 -4.65 6.97 4.19
N THR A 144 -5.16 7.89 3.38
CA THR A 144 -4.29 8.79 2.61
C THR A 144 -4.78 10.23 2.58
N ASP A 145 -3.85 11.16 2.74
CA ASP A 145 -4.06 12.60 2.57
C ASP A 145 -3.72 13.09 1.15
N GLY A 146 -2.89 12.35 0.44
CA GLY A 146 -2.55 12.61 -0.96
C GLY A 146 -2.85 11.42 -1.86
N LYS A 147 -2.16 11.34 -3.00
CA LYS A 147 -2.29 10.21 -3.90
C LYS A 147 -1.56 8.98 -3.34
N PHE A 148 -2.23 7.84 -3.31
CA PHE A 148 -1.60 6.53 -3.06
C PHE A 148 -1.66 5.66 -4.31
N SER A 149 -0.56 4.98 -4.63
CA SER A 149 -0.50 4.08 -5.78
C SER A 149 0.50 2.96 -5.61
N PHE A 150 0.31 1.89 -6.37
CA PHE A 150 1.34 0.90 -6.66
C PHE A 150 1.95 1.18 -8.03
N ASP A 151 3.27 0.97 -8.15
CA ASP A 151 4.01 1.04 -9.41
C ASP A 151 4.78 -0.27 -9.60
N THR A 152 4.74 -0.82 -10.83
CA THR A 152 5.26 -2.13 -11.22
C THR A 152 4.55 -3.35 -10.60
N ILE A 153 3.77 -3.17 -9.55
CA ILE A 153 2.87 -4.19 -8.99
C ILE A 153 1.55 -4.10 -9.77
N THR A 154 1.42 -4.91 -10.79
CA THR A 154 0.28 -4.84 -11.75
C THR A 154 -1.01 -5.41 -11.20
N GLY A 155 -0.95 -6.18 -10.09
CA GLY A 155 -2.13 -6.74 -9.44
C GLY A 155 -1.83 -7.29 -8.06
N LEU A 156 -2.86 -7.28 -7.22
CA LEU A 156 -2.87 -7.86 -5.89
C LEU A 156 -3.63 -9.20 -5.97
N VAL A 157 -2.95 -10.22 -6.45
CA VAL A 157 -3.60 -11.51 -6.83
C VAL A 157 -4.21 -12.27 -5.67
N GLY A 158 -3.67 -12.13 -4.45
CA GLY A 158 -4.17 -12.82 -3.24
C GLY A 158 -5.18 -12.03 -2.42
N VAL A 159 -5.49 -10.79 -2.82
CA VAL A 159 -6.27 -9.89 -1.98
C VAL A 159 -7.74 -10.34 -1.84
N SER A 160 -8.23 -10.30 -0.61
CA SER A 160 -9.64 -10.55 -0.27
C SER A 160 -10.34 -9.33 0.33
N THR A 161 -9.58 -8.45 0.99
CA THR A 161 -10.15 -7.24 1.61
C THR A 161 -9.30 -6.02 1.29
N VAL A 162 -9.95 -4.98 0.78
CA VAL A 162 -9.35 -3.67 0.52
C VAL A 162 -10.20 -2.62 1.20
N THR A 163 -9.59 -1.84 2.08
CA THR A 163 -10.24 -0.70 2.76
C THR A 163 -9.44 0.56 2.46
N LEU A 164 -10.11 1.55 1.88
CA LEU A 164 -9.50 2.81 1.46
C LEU A 164 -10.22 3.98 2.11
N SER A 165 -9.47 4.90 2.66
CA SER A 165 -10.03 6.12 3.24
C SER A 165 -9.17 7.35 2.92
N GLY A 166 -9.83 8.48 2.76
CA GLY A 166 -9.19 9.77 2.58
C GLY A 166 -10.01 10.89 3.20
N ALA A 167 -9.36 11.94 3.65
CA ALA A 167 -10.05 13.09 4.24
C ALA A 167 -9.60 14.42 3.62
N ASN A 168 -8.47 14.44 2.97
CA ASN A 168 -7.89 15.62 2.35
C ASN A 168 -8.38 15.78 0.89
N ASP A 169 -8.40 16.99 0.40
CA ASP A 169 -8.85 17.31 -0.97
C ASP A 169 -7.98 16.66 -2.08
N LYS A 170 -6.77 16.25 -1.73
CA LYS A 170 -5.85 15.54 -2.63
C LYS A 170 -5.91 14.02 -2.49
N SER A 171 -6.74 13.48 -1.60
CA SER A 171 -6.82 12.04 -1.35
C SER A 171 -7.30 11.29 -2.59
N ALA A 172 -6.43 10.50 -3.17
CA ALA A 172 -6.74 9.65 -4.32
C ALA A 172 -6.04 8.30 -4.18
N VAL A 173 -6.65 7.26 -4.71
CA VAL A 173 -6.04 5.92 -4.73
C VAL A 173 -6.10 5.34 -6.14
N THR A 174 -4.95 4.80 -6.58
CA THR A 174 -4.86 4.03 -7.82
C THR A 174 -4.33 2.63 -7.50
N LEU A 175 -5.12 1.62 -7.77
CA LEU A 175 -4.77 0.21 -7.62
C LEU A 175 -4.75 -0.47 -9.00
N GLY A 176 -3.86 -1.43 -9.16
CA GLY A 176 -3.89 -2.36 -10.28
C GLY A 176 -5.06 -3.34 -10.17
N ASN A 177 -4.92 -4.51 -10.78
CA ASN A 177 -5.93 -5.55 -10.72
C ASN A 177 -6.07 -6.14 -9.31
N LEU A 178 -7.28 -6.54 -8.93
CA LEU A 178 -7.56 -7.19 -7.65
C LEU A 178 -7.97 -8.64 -7.89
N GLY A 179 -7.30 -9.55 -7.17
CA GLY A 179 -7.57 -10.99 -7.24
C GLY A 179 -7.11 -11.64 -8.56
N SER A 180 -7.57 -12.85 -8.77
CA SER A 180 -7.33 -13.64 -9.97
C SER A 180 -8.34 -14.79 -10.06
N ASP A 181 -8.36 -15.50 -11.17
CA ASP A 181 -9.14 -16.74 -11.39
C ASP A 181 -8.76 -17.89 -10.46
N LYS A 182 -7.66 -17.76 -9.70
CA LYS A 182 -7.20 -18.72 -8.70
C LYS A 182 -7.73 -18.41 -7.30
N VAL A 183 -8.21 -17.22 -7.05
CA VAL A 183 -8.74 -16.79 -5.75
C VAL A 183 -10.14 -17.37 -5.57
N THR A 184 -10.30 -18.25 -4.59
CA THR A 184 -11.60 -18.85 -4.24
C THR A 184 -12.37 -18.05 -3.21
N GLN A 185 -11.69 -17.19 -2.47
CA GLN A 185 -12.31 -16.28 -1.49
C GLN A 185 -12.95 -15.10 -2.21
N GLY A 186 -14.00 -14.53 -1.62
CA GLY A 186 -14.59 -13.31 -2.12
C GLY A 186 -13.63 -12.12 -2.01
N ILE A 187 -13.90 -11.07 -2.79
CA ILE A 187 -13.19 -9.78 -2.71
C ILE A 187 -14.16 -8.73 -2.19
N ALA A 188 -13.77 -8.05 -1.11
CA ALA A 188 -14.46 -6.89 -0.56
C ALA A 188 -13.60 -5.64 -0.76
N LEU A 189 -14.10 -4.66 -1.51
CA LEU A 189 -13.50 -3.34 -1.66
C LEU A 189 -14.42 -2.30 -1.00
N ASN A 190 -13.90 -1.62 0.02
CA ASN A 190 -14.58 -0.52 0.70
C ASN A 190 -13.77 0.76 0.52
N ALA A 191 -14.33 1.79 -0.08
CA ALA A 191 -13.66 3.08 -0.26
C ALA A 191 -14.56 4.22 0.22
N SER A 192 -13.97 5.17 0.95
CA SER A 192 -14.68 6.32 1.48
C SER A 192 -13.82 7.58 1.53
N GLY A 193 -14.46 8.74 1.39
CA GLY A 193 -13.84 10.05 1.61
C GLY A 193 -12.73 10.42 0.62
N LEU A 194 -12.52 9.68 -0.47
CA LEU A 194 -11.52 10.00 -1.48
C LEU A 194 -12.00 11.20 -2.32
N LYS A 195 -11.39 12.36 -2.11
CA LYS A 195 -11.85 13.60 -2.73
C LYS A 195 -11.27 13.85 -4.10
N ALA A 196 -10.10 13.30 -4.41
CA ALA A 196 -9.46 13.43 -5.72
C ALA A 196 -9.64 12.19 -6.61
N GLY A 197 -10.21 11.10 -6.08
CA GLY A 197 -10.70 9.98 -6.90
C GLY A 197 -10.18 8.60 -6.53
N LEU A 198 -10.76 7.62 -7.18
CA LEU A 198 -10.42 6.19 -7.08
C LEU A 198 -10.30 5.60 -8.49
N GLU A 199 -9.20 4.92 -8.74
CA GLU A 199 -9.03 4.09 -9.92
C GLU A 199 -8.61 2.68 -9.50
N VAL A 200 -9.36 1.68 -9.93
CA VAL A 200 -9.08 0.25 -9.69
C VAL A 200 -9.08 -0.47 -11.03
N GLY A 201 -8.10 -1.31 -11.25
CA GLY A 201 -8.05 -2.20 -12.40
C GLY A 201 -9.15 -3.26 -12.38
N ASN A 202 -8.96 -4.34 -13.10
CA ASN A 202 -9.95 -5.42 -13.12
C ASN A 202 -10.01 -6.15 -11.78
N THR A 203 -11.20 -6.58 -11.39
CA THR A 203 -11.43 -7.39 -10.19
C THR A 203 -11.93 -8.77 -10.61
N VAL A 204 -11.18 -9.82 -10.27
CA VAL A 204 -11.48 -11.21 -10.68
C VAL A 204 -11.35 -12.16 -9.51
N THR A 205 -12.35 -12.99 -9.30
CA THR A 205 -12.32 -14.06 -8.28
C THR A 205 -13.31 -15.17 -8.63
N LYS A 206 -13.11 -16.36 -8.05
CA LYS A 206 -14.16 -17.41 -8.03
C LYS A 206 -15.25 -17.15 -7.00
N GLY A 207 -14.93 -16.42 -5.91
CA GLY A 207 -15.93 -16.06 -4.90
C GLY A 207 -16.72 -14.81 -5.25
N SER A 208 -17.51 -14.31 -4.31
CA SER A 208 -18.31 -13.09 -4.49
C SER A 208 -17.43 -11.82 -4.53
N ILE A 209 -17.91 -10.83 -5.27
CA ILE A 209 -17.32 -9.49 -5.30
C ILE A 209 -18.29 -8.51 -4.65
N ASN A 210 -17.81 -7.79 -3.63
CA ASN A 210 -18.57 -6.74 -2.95
C ASN A 210 -17.79 -5.43 -2.99
N ILE A 211 -18.31 -4.43 -3.69
CA ILE A 211 -17.69 -3.10 -3.81
C ILE A 211 -18.62 -2.08 -3.18
N ASN A 212 -18.11 -1.35 -2.18
CA ASN A 212 -18.83 -0.28 -1.50
C ASN A 212 -18.05 1.02 -1.63
N LEU A 213 -18.61 2.00 -2.32
CA LEU A 213 -18.07 3.34 -2.48
C LEU A 213 -18.96 4.32 -1.74
N ASN A 214 -18.40 5.12 -0.84
CA ASN A 214 -19.18 6.01 0.01
C ASN A 214 -18.55 7.39 0.18
N ALA A 215 -19.36 8.44 0.05
CA ALA A 215 -18.98 9.83 0.34
C ALA A 215 -17.68 10.26 -0.36
N MET A 216 -17.60 10.09 -1.67
CA MET A 216 -16.46 10.47 -2.49
C MET A 216 -16.80 11.73 -3.31
N SER A 217 -15.88 12.72 -3.32
CA SER A 217 -16.06 13.91 -4.18
C SER A 217 -15.37 13.76 -5.53
N GLY A 218 -14.34 12.92 -5.62
CA GLY A 218 -13.65 12.61 -6.88
C GLY A 218 -14.31 11.51 -7.68
N ASP A 219 -13.82 11.32 -8.90
CA ASP A 219 -14.28 10.27 -9.80
C ASP A 219 -13.96 8.87 -9.24
N ALA A 220 -14.84 7.92 -9.51
CA ALA A 220 -14.63 6.51 -9.19
C ALA A 220 -14.65 5.69 -10.48
N LYS A 221 -13.51 5.13 -10.83
CA LYS A 221 -13.33 4.29 -12.00
C LYS A 221 -12.95 2.88 -11.60
N LEU A 222 -13.77 1.94 -11.97
CA LEU A 222 -13.53 0.51 -11.78
C LEU A 222 -13.30 -0.15 -13.14
N GLY A 223 -12.33 -1.04 -13.22
CA GLY A 223 -12.18 -1.92 -14.36
C GLY A 223 -13.31 -2.94 -14.47
N ALA A 224 -13.13 -3.97 -15.27
CA ALA A 224 -14.10 -5.06 -15.34
C ALA A 224 -14.15 -5.83 -14.02
N ALA A 225 -15.33 -6.27 -13.60
CA ALA A 225 -15.52 -7.13 -12.44
C ALA A 225 -16.11 -8.49 -12.86
N ASN A 226 -15.43 -9.58 -12.50
CA ASN A 226 -15.81 -10.94 -12.85
C ASN A 226 -15.82 -11.83 -11.61
N SER A 227 -17.00 -12.21 -11.12
CA SER A 227 -17.24 -13.26 -10.12
C SER A 227 -17.58 -14.56 -10.85
N GLU A 228 -16.65 -15.52 -10.88
CA GLU A 228 -16.78 -16.68 -11.74
C GLU A 228 -17.81 -17.71 -11.25
N THR A 229 -18.06 -17.80 -9.96
CA THR A 229 -18.98 -18.81 -9.40
C THR A 229 -20.07 -18.24 -8.49
N ASP A 230 -20.06 -16.95 -8.19
CA ASP A 230 -20.90 -16.35 -7.15
C ASP A 230 -21.48 -14.99 -7.59
N ASN A 231 -21.85 -14.15 -6.63
CA ASN A 231 -22.51 -12.86 -6.82
C ASN A 231 -21.51 -11.70 -7.00
N LEU A 232 -21.93 -10.71 -7.74
CA LEU A 232 -21.31 -9.40 -7.84
C LEU A 232 -22.24 -8.33 -7.28
N SER A 233 -21.80 -7.58 -6.28
CA SER A 233 -22.55 -6.45 -5.71
C SER A 233 -21.71 -5.18 -5.74
N ILE A 234 -22.26 -4.11 -6.30
CA ILE A 234 -21.66 -2.78 -6.28
C ILE A 234 -22.67 -1.83 -5.64
N SER A 235 -22.27 -1.20 -4.54
CA SER A 235 -23.03 -0.16 -3.85
C SER A 235 -22.26 1.16 -3.91
N VAL A 236 -22.84 2.17 -4.50
CA VAL A 236 -22.28 3.51 -4.64
C VAL A 236 -23.20 4.50 -3.98
N ASN A 237 -22.73 5.20 -2.96
CA ASN A 237 -23.51 6.17 -2.22
C ASN A 237 -22.74 7.47 -2.00
N GLY A 238 -23.32 8.58 -2.44
CA GLY A 238 -22.74 9.91 -2.24
C GLY A 238 -21.45 10.14 -3.01
N VAL A 239 -21.36 9.68 -4.26
CA VAL A 239 -20.26 10.01 -5.16
C VAL A 239 -20.61 11.24 -5.99
N GLU A 240 -19.85 12.32 -5.79
CA GLU A 240 -20.10 13.60 -6.47
C GLU A 240 -19.45 13.66 -7.85
N GLY A 241 -18.33 12.98 -8.04
CA GLY A 241 -17.66 12.82 -9.31
C GLY A 241 -18.33 11.78 -10.22
N LYS A 242 -17.68 11.48 -11.33
CA LYS A 242 -18.15 10.48 -12.29
C LYS A 242 -17.95 9.07 -11.73
N PHE A 243 -18.95 8.21 -11.85
CA PHE A 243 -18.81 6.79 -11.61
C PHE A 243 -18.76 6.03 -12.94
N GLU A 244 -17.70 5.29 -13.15
CA GLU A 244 -17.49 4.45 -14.32
C GLU A 244 -17.10 3.02 -13.92
N THR A 245 -17.58 2.05 -14.67
CA THR A 245 -17.20 0.64 -14.51
C THR A 245 -17.01 0.00 -15.87
N GLY A 246 -16.07 -0.93 -15.96
CA GLY A 246 -15.96 -1.84 -17.09
C GLY A 246 -17.08 -2.89 -17.12
N ALA A 247 -16.86 -3.96 -17.86
CA ALA A 247 -17.84 -5.05 -17.96
C ALA A 247 -18.06 -5.74 -16.60
N LEU A 248 -19.32 -5.96 -16.25
CA LEU A 248 -19.71 -6.64 -15.01
C LEU A 248 -20.26 -8.04 -15.35
N LYS A 249 -19.67 -9.06 -14.71
CA LYS A 249 -20.08 -10.45 -14.91
C LYS A 249 -20.11 -11.19 -13.56
N ALA A 250 -21.16 -11.95 -13.36
CA ALA A 250 -21.29 -12.87 -12.23
C ALA A 250 -21.99 -14.15 -12.69
N ALA A 251 -21.63 -15.27 -12.06
CA ALA A 251 -22.28 -16.56 -12.35
C ALA A 251 -23.70 -16.63 -11.76
N ALA A 252 -23.91 -16.05 -10.58
CA ALA A 252 -25.19 -16.09 -9.89
C ALA A 252 -26.02 -14.82 -10.12
N SER A 253 -25.59 -13.68 -9.58
CA SER A 253 -26.33 -12.41 -9.77
C SER A 253 -25.40 -11.20 -9.80
N THR A 254 -25.79 -10.18 -10.54
CA THR A 254 -25.14 -8.87 -10.53
C THR A 254 -26.13 -7.82 -9.99
N THR A 255 -25.74 -7.13 -8.94
CA THR A 255 -26.53 -6.04 -8.35
C THR A 255 -25.70 -4.77 -8.35
N VAL A 256 -26.26 -3.68 -8.88
CA VAL A 256 -25.66 -2.35 -8.82
C VAL A 256 -26.69 -1.40 -8.19
N SER A 257 -26.30 -0.79 -7.07
CA SER A 257 -27.11 0.19 -6.36
C SER A 257 -26.42 1.54 -6.38
N LEU A 258 -27.06 2.54 -6.96
CA LEU A 258 -26.56 3.91 -7.05
C LEU A 258 -27.47 4.83 -6.24
N THR A 259 -26.92 5.51 -5.24
CA THR A 259 -27.65 6.45 -4.40
C THR A 259 -26.84 7.75 -4.30
N ASN A 260 -27.49 8.88 -4.58
CA ASN A 260 -26.85 10.21 -4.52
C ASN A 260 -25.58 10.31 -5.38
N VAL A 261 -25.57 9.73 -6.57
CA VAL A 261 -24.47 9.82 -7.54
C VAL A 261 -24.79 10.94 -8.53
N LYS A 262 -23.91 11.96 -8.62
CA LYS A 262 -24.17 13.15 -9.46
C LYS A 262 -23.69 12.96 -10.89
N GLY A 263 -22.66 12.17 -11.13
CA GLY A 263 -22.02 11.97 -12.43
C GLY A 263 -22.09 10.52 -12.92
N ALA A 264 -23.26 9.93 -13.00
CA ALA A 264 -23.44 8.57 -13.52
C ALA A 264 -23.81 8.58 -15.01
#